data_a5d0949c09da0f64e6a21b971602f516
#
_entry.id   a5d0949c09da0f64e6a21b971602f516
#
_cell.length_a   1.000
_cell.length_b   1.000
_cell.length_c   1.000
_cell.angle_alpha   90.00
_cell.angle_beta   90.00
_cell.angle_gamma   90.00
#
_symmetry.space_group_name_H-M   'P 1'
#
loop_
_entity.id
_entity.type
_entity.pdbx_description
1 polymer ?
#
loop_
_entity_poly.entity_id
_entity_poly.type
_entity_poly.pdbx_seq_one_letter_code
_entity_poly.pdbx_strand_id
1 'polypeptide(L)'
;MIDSEQLKQHVIKAVDEIRATNPMAGSITNTVTIDFVANAQLAVGGSAAMVYLPDEGEALVAGGGAIYLNMGTLFPIYEQTIPRAAKAAHDAGKPWVLDPVGLGIGSLRTQLVNELKQYKPAIVRGNASEIIALAGLWGLEGEAADLSRVRGVDTTDTVDAARDAAVALARYTGGAVVVSGEVDLITDGTTVAKSHGGSPLMSKITGCGCSQGGVLAVYACAADPFTAAVCGTAVYNVAGTRAAAVADAPASFKVAFIDELYRASAQDIANNQLELEEA
;
A
#
# COMPACT_ATOMS: atom_id res chain seq x y z
N MET A 1 10.84 19.40 5.66
CA MET A 1 9.99 18.42 6.39
C MET A 1 8.65 19.07 6.68
N ILE A 2 7.53 18.37 6.43
CA ILE A 2 6.19 18.80 6.85
C ILE A 2 6.08 18.75 8.38
N ASP A 3 5.43 19.72 9.02
CA ASP A 3 5.18 19.64 10.45
C ASP A 3 3.95 18.77 10.75
N SER A 4 3.85 18.30 12.01
CA SER A 4 2.80 17.36 12.44
C SER A 4 1.40 17.95 12.30
N GLU A 5 1.21 19.22 12.54
CA GLU A 5 -0.12 19.85 12.46
C GLU A 5 -0.56 20.03 11.01
N GLN A 6 0.36 20.46 10.14
CA GLN A 6 0.10 20.53 8.69
C GLN A 6 -0.26 19.16 8.11
N LEU A 7 0.47 18.11 8.50
CA LEU A 7 0.16 16.74 8.06
C LEU A 7 -1.23 16.31 8.51
N LYS A 8 -1.62 16.60 9.77
CA LYS A 8 -2.98 16.30 10.26
C LYS A 8 -4.05 16.99 9.43
N GLN A 9 -3.85 18.26 9.07
CA GLN A 9 -4.82 18.99 8.21
C GLN A 9 -4.90 18.37 6.81
N HIS A 10 -3.77 17.93 6.24
CA HIS A 10 -3.77 17.24 4.95
C HIS A 10 -4.51 15.90 5.04
N VAL A 11 -4.29 15.12 6.11
CA VAL A 11 -5.00 13.86 6.35
C VAL A 11 -6.51 14.08 6.46
N ILE A 12 -6.96 15.06 7.27
CA ILE A 12 -8.39 15.38 7.42
C ILE A 12 -8.99 15.72 6.06
N LYS A 13 -8.35 16.63 5.31
CA LYS A 13 -8.81 17.04 4.00
C LYS A 13 -8.92 15.85 3.03
N ALA A 14 -7.91 15.00 2.98
CA ALA A 14 -7.90 13.83 2.09
C ALA A 14 -9.03 12.84 2.43
N VAL A 15 -9.25 12.53 3.71
CA VAL A 15 -10.32 11.62 4.14
C VAL A 15 -11.70 12.19 3.83
N ASP A 16 -11.92 13.47 4.10
CA ASP A 16 -13.19 14.14 3.82
C ASP A 16 -13.48 14.20 2.31
N GLU A 17 -12.46 14.48 1.49
CA GLU A 17 -12.57 14.49 0.04
C GLU A 17 -12.93 13.12 -0.54
N ILE A 18 -12.26 12.04 -0.07
CA ILE A 18 -12.59 10.66 -0.48
C ILE A 18 -14.05 10.34 -0.18
N ARG A 19 -14.53 10.67 1.01
CA ARG A 19 -15.94 10.40 1.40
C ARG A 19 -16.94 11.24 0.63
N ALA A 20 -16.58 12.46 0.27
CA ALA A 20 -17.43 13.36 -0.48
C ALA A 20 -17.53 12.99 -1.97
N THR A 21 -16.43 12.48 -2.56
CA THR A 21 -16.33 12.25 -4.01
C THR A 21 -16.46 10.79 -4.42
N ASN A 22 -16.28 9.83 -3.49
CA ASN A 22 -16.32 8.40 -3.73
C ASN A 22 -15.50 7.98 -4.98
N PRO A 23 -14.21 8.30 -5.05
CA PRO A 23 -13.41 8.10 -6.25
C PRO A 23 -13.17 6.61 -6.51
N MET A 24 -13.10 6.24 -7.80
CA MET A 24 -12.77 4.88 -8.20
C MET A 24 -11.26 4.67 -8.17
N ALA A 25 -10.81 3.70 -7.37
CA ALA A 25 -9.48 3.13 -7.43
C ALA A 25 -9.58 1.70 -7.99
N GLY A 26 -9.12 1.52 -9.24
CA GLY A 26 -9.08 0.21 -9.88
C GLY A 26 -8.05 -0.71 -9.24
N SER A 27 -8.25 -2.03 -9.32
CA SER A 27 -7.31 -3.00 -8.77
C SER A 27 -7.09 -4.18 -9.70
N ILE A 28 -5.82 -4.52 -9.91
CA ILE A 28 -5.37 -5.79 -10.45
C ILE A 28 -4.68 -6.49 -9.29
N THR A 29 -5.40 -7.40 -8.64
CA THR A 29 -4.96 -8.01 -7.38
C THR A 29 -5.11 -9.52 -7.39
N ASN A 30 -4.54 -10.18 -6.39
CA ASN A 30 -4.56 -11.63 -6.29
C ASN A 30 -5.94 -12.18 -5.89
N THR A 31 -6.25 -13.37 -6.38
CA THR A 31 -7.56 -14.02 -6.18
C THR A 31 -7.83 -14.50 -4.76
N VAL A 32 -6.79 -14.63 -3.93
CA VAL A 32 -6.93 -15.05 -2.53
C VAL A 32 -7.56 -13.93 -1.69
N THR A 33 -7.29 -12.68 -2.05
CA THR A 33 -7.62 -11.52 -1.21
C THR A 33 -8.52 -10.49 -1.89
N ILE A 34 -8.94 -10.73 -3.13
CA ILE A 34 -9.68 -9.77 -3.97
C ILE A 34 -10.95 -9.24 -3.29
N ASP A 35 -11.72 -10.10 -2.62
CA ASP A 35 -12.92 -9.70 -1.86
C ASP A 35 -12.56 -8.74 -0.73
N PHE A 36 -11.50 -9.03 0.03
CA PHE A 36 -11.08 -8.18 1.13
C PHE A 36 -10.55 -6.83 0.64
N VAL A 37 -9.81 -6.81 -0.48
CA VAL A 37 -9.34 -5.56 -1.11
C VAL A 37 -10.54 -4.70 -1.50
N ALA A 38 -11.52 -5.26 -2.20
CA ALA A 38 -12.71 -4.54 -2.61
C ALA A 38 -13.50 -3.97 -1.42
N ASN A 39 -13.76 -4.80 -0.40
CA ASN A 39 -14.51 -4.37 0.78
C ASN A 39 -13.77 -3.30 1.59
N ALA A 40 -12.45 -3.36 1.69
CA ALA A 40 -11.66 -2.33 2.36
C ALA A 40 -11.69 -0.99 1.61
N GLN A 41 -11.59 -1.00 0.27
CA GLN A 41 -11.73 0.20 -0.56
C GLN A 41 -13.10 0.85 -0.39
N LEU A 42 -14.18 0.04 -0.38
CA LEU A 42 -15.54 0.52 -0.14
C LEU A 42 -15.72 1.08 1.27
N ALA A 43 -15.17 0.39 2.28
CA ALA A 43 -15.30 0.80 3.68
C ALA A 43 -14.70 2.18 3.95
N VAL A 44 -13.56 2.52 3.34
CA VAL A 44 -12.93 3.84 3.53
C VAL A 44 -13.57 4.96 2.69
N GLY A 45 -14.58 4.65 1.87
CA GLY A 45 -15.34 5.63 1.09
C GLY A 45 -14.95 5.71 -0.39
N GLY A 46 -14.09 4.81 -0.90
CA GLY A 46 -13.79 4.70 -2.31
C GLY A 46 -14.79 3.83 -3.08
N SER A 47 -14.68 3.82 -4.40
CA SER A 47 -15.33 2.86 -5.29
C SER A 47 -14.30 1.85 -5.79
N ALA A 48 -14.66 0.56 -5.75
CA ALA A 48 -13.76 -0.55 -6.09
C ALA A 48 -14.15 -1.18 -7.43
N ALA A 49 -13.15 -1.43 -8.28
CA ALA A 49 -13.32 -2.20 -9.51
C ALA A 49 -12.13 -3.15 -9.68
N MET A 50 -12.43 -4.44 -9.88
CA MET A 50 -11.43 -5.52 -9.99
C MET A 50 -11.43 -6.10 -11.38
N VAL A 51 -10.25 -6.13 -12.04
CA VAL A 51 -10.12 -6.65 -13.40
C VAL A 51 -8.90 -7.54 -13.55
N TYR A 52 -8.88 -8.33 -14.62
CA TYR A 52 -7.81 -9.25 -14.96
C TYR A 52 -7.25 -9.06 -16.38
N LEU A 53 -8.05 -8.49 -17.28
CA LEU A 53 -7.68 -8.38 -18.69
C LEU A 53 -6.90 -7.09 -18.98
N PRO A 54 -5.99 -7.10 -19.96
CA PRO A 54 -5.13 -5.95 -20.27
C PRO A 54 -5.90 -4.68 -20.65
N ASP A 55 -6.89 -4.80 -21.51
CA ASP A 55 -7.73 -3.68 -21.95
C ASP A 55 -8.65 -3.15 -20.84
N GLU A 56 -9.13 -4.03 -19.95
CA GLU A 56 -9.88 -3.63 -18.77
C GLU A 56 -8.98 -2.85 -17.78
N GLY A 57 -7.73 -3.29 -17.59
CA GLY A 57 -6.75 -2.57 -16.77
C GLY A 57 -6.50 -1.15 -17.28
N GLU A 58 -6.30 -0.99 -18.59
CA GLU A 58 -6.16 0.32 -19.24
C GLU A 58 -7.45 1.17 -19.09
N ALA A 59 -8.63 0.55 -19.24
CA ALA A 59 -9.90 1.23 -19.06
C ALA A 59 -10.11 1.72 -17.62
N LEU A 60 -9.71 0.91 -16.61
CA LEU A 60 -9.75 1.34 -15.20
C LEU A 60 -8.83 2.53 -14.95
N VAL A 61 -7.64 2.55 -15.55
CA VAL A 61 -6.76 3.72 -15.47
C VAL A 61 -7.42 4.93 -16.12
N ALA A 62 -8.03 4.78 -17.29
CA ALA A 62 -8.66 5.89 -17.98
C ALA A 62 -9.83 6.49 -17.18
N GLY A 63 -10.69 5.64 -16.61
CA GLY A 63 -11.91 6.05 -15.90
C GLY A 63 -11.73 6.33 -14.40
N GLY A 64 -10.69 5.82 -13.75
CA GLY A 64 -10.45 5.94 -12.31
C GLY A 64 -9.50 7.06 -11.93
N GLY A 65 -9.37 7.31 -10.63
CA GLY A 65 -8.41 8.27 -10.05
C GLY A 65 -7.03 7.67 -9.79
N ALA A 66 -6.97 6.37 -9.50
CA ALA A 66 -5.74 5.63 -9.23
C ALA A 66 -5.90 4.15 -9.58
N ILE A 67 -4.79 3.39 -9.61
CA ILE A 67 -4.81 1.93 -9.77
C ILE A 67 -3.87 1.24 -8.78
N TYR A 68 -4.30 0.09 -8.25
CA TYR A 68 -3.54 -0.80 -7.40
C TYR A 68 -3.09 -2.04 -8.16
N LEU A 69 -1.79 -2.34 -8.13
CA LEU A 69 -1.15 -3.50 -8.76
C LEU A 69 -0.49 -4.37 -7.70
N ASN A 70 -1.03 -5.58 -7.51
CA ASN A 70 -0.58 -6.55 -6.51
C ASN A 70 0.04 -7.77 -7.19
N MET A 71 1.23 -8.16 -6.77
CA MET A 71 2.03 -9.22 -7.38
C MET A 71 1.78 -10.61 -6.78
N GLY A 72 0.78 -10.77 -5.91
CA GLY A 72 0.38 -12.08 -5.37
C GLY A 72 -0.38 -12.93 -6.40
N THR A 73 -0.27 -14.26 -6.31
CA THR A 73 -1.03 -15.25 -7.12
C THR A 73 -1.15 -14.87 -8.61
N LEU A 74 -0.02 -14.79 -9.31
CA LEU A 74 0.01 -14.40 -10.72
C LEU A 74 -0.56 -15.49 -11.62
N PHE A 75 -1.40 -15.08 -12.57
CA PHE A 75 -1.82 -15.86 -13.73
C PHE A 75 -1.02 -15.45 -14.97
N PRO A 76 -0.91 -16.31 -16.01
CA PRO A 76 -0.17 -15.97 -17.23
C PRO A 76 -0.62 -14.66 -17.90
N ILE A 77 -1.92 -14.33 -17.83
CA ILE A 77 -2.44 -13.08 -18.42
C ILE A 77 -1.83 -11.83 -17.77
N TYR A 78 -1.37 -11.91 -16.53
CA TYR A 78 -0.77 -10.76 -15.82
C TYR A 78 0.57 -10.33 -16.42
N GLU A 79 1.24 -11.20 -17.19
CA GLU A 79 2.40 -10.82 -18.00
C GLU A 79 2.11 -9.66 -18.96
N GLN A 80 0.87 -9.57 -19.43
CA GLN A 80 0.41 -8.47 -20.28
C GLN A 80 -0.32 -7.38 -19.49
N THR A 81 -1.19 -7.77 -18.58
CA THR A 81 -2.10 -6.83 -17.90
C THR A 81 -1.35 -5.84 -17.02
N ILE A 82 -0.41 -6.33 -16.20
CA ILE A 82 0.27 -5.49 -15.20
C ILE A 82 1.14 -4.42 -15.85
N PRO A 83 2.05 -4.73 -16.81
CA PRO A 83 2.87 -3.70 -17.46
C PRO A 83 2.04 -2.69 -18.26
N ARG A 84 0.98 -3.12 -18.93
CA ARG A 84 0.10 -2.22 -19.71
C ARG A 84 -0.65 -1.25 -18.79
N ALA A 85 -1.19 -1.73 -17.67
CA ALA A 85 -1.87 -0.89 -16.70
C ALA A 85 -0.90 0.12 -16.03
N ALA A 86 0.31 -0.32 -15.64
CA ALA A 86 1.32 0.56 -15.07
C ALA A 86 1.78 1.63 -16.08
N LYS A 87 2.01 1.22 -17.34
CA LYS A 87 2.35 2.15 -18.41
C LYS A 87 1.24 3.17 -18.65
N ALA A 88 -0.02 2.72 -18.73
CA ALA A 88 -1.17 3.61 -18.92
C ALA A 88 -1.30 4.61 -17.77
N ALA A 89 -1.09 4.19 -16.52
CA ALA A 89 -1.10 5.09 -15.36
C ALA A 89 0.03 6.12 -15.42
N HIS A 90 1.25 5.68 -15.78
CA HIS A 90 2.40 6.56 -15.95
C HIS A 90 2.16 7.60 -17.06
N ASP A 91 1.71 7.17 -18.23
CA ASP A 91 1.48 8.05 -19.38
C ASP A 91 0.34 9.05 -19.12
N ALA A 92 -0.67 8.66 -18.33
CA ALA A 92 -1.78 9.52 -17.93
C ALA A 92 -1.46 10.43 -16.72
N GLY A 93 -0.28 10.30 -16.10
CA GLY A 93 0.09 11.02 -14.88
C GLY A 93 -0.82 10.67 -13.68
N LYS A 94 -1.42 9.47 -13.67
CA LYS A 94 -2.27 8.99 -12.59
C LYS A 94 -1.47 8.19 -11.57
N PRO A 95 -1.74 8.36 -10.27
CA PRO A 95 -1.05 7.60 -9.24
C PRO A 95 -1.38 6.12 -9.35
N TRP A 96 -0.37 5.29 -9.08
CA TRP A 96 -0.55 3.86 -8.94
C TRP A 96 0.27 3.31 -7.77
N VAL A 97 -0.25 2.25 -7.16
CA VAL A 97 0.32 1.60 -5.98
C VAL A 97 0.88 0.25 -6.37
N LEU A 98 2.14 -0.03 -6.01
CA LEU A 98 2.79 -1.32 -6.17
C LEU A 98 2.83 -2.07 -4.84
N ASP A 99 2.36 -3.31 -4.84
CA ASP A 99 2.52 -4.26 -3.74
C ASP A 99 3.28 -5.50 -4.25
N PRO A 100 4.60 -5.60 -4.02
CA PRO A 100 5.47 -6.62 -4.58
C PRO A 100 5.37 -7.96 -3.85
N VAL A 101 4.19 -8.36 -3.45
CA VAL A 101 3.90 -9.58 -2.66
C VAL A 101 4.73 -10.76 -3.12
N GLY A 102 5.51 -11.33 -2.20
CA GLY A 102 6.27 -12.55 -2.45
C GLY A 102 7.38 -12.39 -3.49
N LEU A 103 7.96 -11.20 -3.61
CA LEU A 103 9.12 -10.95 -4.48
C LEU A 103 10.22 -11.99 -4.17
N GLY A 104 10.80 -12.57 -5.22
CA GLY A 104 11.74 -13.68 -5.11
C GLY A 104 11.10 -15.08 -5.28
N ILE A 105 9.78 -15.19 -5.25
CA ILE A 105 9.08 -16.44 -5.55
C ILE A 105 8.80 -16.52 -7.06
N GLY A 106 9.57 -17.31 -7.78
CA GLY A 106 9.40 -17.56 -9.21
C GLY A 106 9.87 -16.42 -10.11
N SER A 107 10.19 -16.77 -11.36
CA SER A 107 10.83 -15.87 -12.33
C SER A 107 9.88 -14.79 -12.86
N LEU A 108 8.63 -15.13 -13.16
CA LEU A 108 7.66 -14.18 -13.73
C LEU A 108 7.44 -12.96 -12.83
N ARG A 109 7.27 -13.17 -11.52
CA ARG A 109 7.10 -12.07 -10.56
C ARG A 109 8.30 -11.13 -10.57
N THR A 110 9.50 -11.69 -10.47
CA THR A 110 10.74 -10.91 -10.49
C THR A 110 10.90 -10.13 -11.80
N GLN A 111 10.60 -10.76 -12.94
CA GLN A 111 10.64 -10.11 -14.25
C GLN A 111 9.66 -8.93 -14.31
N LEU A 112 8.38 -9.15 -13.95
CA LEU A 112 7.36 -8.11 -13.96
C LEU A 112 7.72 -6.95 -13.04
N VAL A 113 8.10 -7.22 -11.79
CA VAL A 113 8.48 -6.17 -10.84
C VAL A 113 9.67 -5.36 -11.35
N ASN A 114 10.65 -6.00 -11.99
CA ASN A 114 11.78 -5.28 -12.59
C ASN A 114 11.35 -4.41 -13.77
N GLU A 115 10.44 -4.87 -14.60
CA GLU A 115 9.87 -4.09 -15.71
C GLU A 115 9.12 -2.84 -15.21
N LEU A 116 8.40 -2.97 -14.10
CA LEU A 116 7.62 -1.88 -13.51
C LEU A 116 8.46 -0.71 -13.00
N LYS A 117 9.75 -0.91 -12.74
CA LYS A 117 10.70 0.11 -12.29
C LYS A 117 10.60 1.42 -13.10
N GLN A 118 10.53 1.32 -14.43
CA GLN A 118 10.52 2.47 -15.34
C GLN A 118 9.26 3.36 -15.20
N TYR A 119 8.14 2.80 -14.71
CA TYR A 119 6.86 3.51 -14.59
C TYR A 119 6.67 4.20 -13.24
N LYS A 120 7.62 4.09 -12.32
CA LYS A 120 7.70 4.82 -11.06
C LYS A 120 6.37 4.85 -10.29
N PRO A 121 6.04 3.86 -9.46
CA PRO A 121 4.83 3.87 -8.64
C PRO A 121 4.78 5.12 -7.74
N ALA A 122 3.59 5.68 -7.58
CA ALA A 122 3.36 6.77 -6.63
C ALA A 122 3.51 6.29 -5.18
N ILE A 123 3.09 5.04 -4.90
CA ILE A 123 3.29 4.42 -3.58
C ILE A 123 3.77 2.98 -3.80
N VAL A 124 4.79 2.58 -3.03
CA VAL A 124 5.18 1.19 -2.85
C VAL A 124 4.78 0.76 -1.45
N ARG A 125 4.12 -0.40 -1.34
CA ARG A 125 3.75 -0.99 -0.06
C ARG A 125 4.29 -2.40 0.04
N GLY A 126 4.96 -2.74 1.13
CA GLY A 126 5.45 -4.10 1.38
C GLY A 126 5.78 -4.33 2.85
N ASN A 127 6.12 -5.57 3.22
CA ASN A 127 6.81 -5.82 4.49
C ASN A 127 8.31 -5.52 4.35
N ALA A 128 9.06 -5.57 5.46
CA ALA A 128 10.48 -5.23 5.47
C ALA A 128 11.28 -6.03 4.44
N SER A 129 11.10 -7.35 4.38
CA SER A 129 11.82 -8.21 3.44
C SER A 129 11.48 -7.91 1.97
N GLU A 130 10.22 -7.60 1.66
CA GLU A 130 9.77 -7.22 0.31
C GLU A 130 10.37 -5.88 -0.14
N ILE A 131 10.42 -4.90 0.75
CA ILE A 131 11.01 -3.57 0.46
C ILE A 131 12.53 -3.66 0.25
N ILE A 132 13.25 -4.39 1.11
CA ILE A 132 14.69 -4.64 0.95
C ILE A 132 14.96 -5.35 -0.39
N ALA A 133 14.20 -6.42 -0.67
CA ALA A 133 14.36 -7.17 -1.91
C ALA A 133 14.06 -6.33 -3.16
N LEU A 134 13.05 -5.46 -3.10
CA LEU A 134 12.69 -4.56 -4.19
C LEU A 134 13.80 -3.53 -4.47
N ALA A 135 14.34 -2.90 -3.42
CA ALA A 135 15.45 -1.97 -3.55
C ALA A 135 16.68 -2.64 -4.16
N GLY A 136 17.00 -3.84 -3.70
CA GLY A 136 18.08 -4.65 -4.28
C GLY A 136 17.86 -5.04 -5.74
N LEU A 137 16.65 -5.50 -6.10
CA LEU A 137 16.29 -5.83 -7.48
C LEU A 137 16.41 -4.61 -8.41
N TRP A 138 16.07 -3.44 -7.91
CA TRP A 138 16.16 -2.19 -8.67
C TRP A 138 17.54 -1.54 -8.64
N GLY A 139 18.51 -2.11 -7.90
CA GLY A 139 19.88 -1.60 -7.80
C GLY A 139 19.96 -0.24 -7.11
N LEU A 140 19.11 -0.01 -6.11
CA LEU A 140 19.03 1.25 -5.36
C LEU A 140 19.77 1.23 -4.03
N GLU A 141 20.17 0.04 -3.58
CA GLU A 141 21.03 -0.15 -2.41
C GLU A 141 22.49 -0.21 -2.83
N GLY A 142 23.40 0.28 -1.97
CA GLY A 142 24.82 0.00 -2.13
C GLY A 142 25.11 -1.52 -2.04
N GLU A 143 26.34 -1.97 -2.23
CA GLU A 143 26.82 -3.34 -2.50
C GLU A 143 26.27 -4.54 -1.67
N ALA A 144 25.25 -4.38 -0.82
CA ALA A 144 24.84 -5.35 0.20
C ALA A 144 23.46 -6.02 0.02
N ALA A 145 22.75 -5.88 -1.10
CA ALA A 145 21.42 -6.47 -1.27
C ALA A 145 21.49 -7.97 -1.61
N ASP A 146 21.26 -8.82 -0.63
CA ASP A 146 21.14 -10.27 -0.81
C ASP A 146 19.65 -10.68 -0.99
N LEU A 147 19.22 -10.85 -2.25
CA LEU A 147 17.88 -11.32 -2.62
C LEU A 147 17.53 -12.71 -2.03
N SER A 148 18.51 -13.45 -1.51
CA SER A 148 18.30 -14.78 -0.93
C SER A 148 17.52 -14.76 0.40
N ARG A 149 17.32 -13.60 1.00
CA ARG A 149 16.66 -13.46 2.31
C ARG A 149 15.13 -13.44 2.24
N VAL A 150 14.54 -13.27 1.05
CA VAL A 150 13.08 -13.30 0.92
C VAL A 150 12.57 -14.73 1.05
N ARG A 151 11.89 -15.02 2.15
CA ARG A 151 11.26 -16.32 2.45
C ARG A 151 9.74 -16.23 2.34
N GLY A 152 9.24 -16.00 1.13
CA GLY A 152 7.80 -15.96 0.92
C GLY A 152 7.13 -14.71 1.50
N VAL A 153 5.98 -14.89 2.17
CA VAL A 153 5.15 -13.79 2.71
C VAL A 153 5.52 -13.44 4.15
N ASP A 154 6.28 -14.31 4.83
CA ASP A 154 6.71 -14.08 6.21
C ASP A 154 7.98 -13.22 6.22
N THR A 155 7.92 -12.08 6.92
CA THR A 155 9.09 -11.20 7.07
C THR A 155 10.06 -11.78 8.09
N THR A 156 11.35 -11.80 7.73
CA THR A 156 12.46 -12.14 8.64
C THR A 156 13.25 -10.91 9.06
N ASP A 157 12.99 -9.78 8.43
CA ASP A 157 13.69 -8.52 8.68
C ASP A 157 12.79 -7.56 9.48
N THR A 158 13.42 -6.65 10.20
CA THR A 158 12.74 -5.61 10.96
C THR A 158 12.41 -4.40 10.06
N VAL A 159 11.43 -3.60 10.46
CA VAL A 159 11.07 -2.35 9.77
C VAL A 159 12.25 -1.38 9.76
N ASP A 160 13.00 -1.29 10.86
CA ASP A 160 14.21 -0.43 10.93
C ASP A 160 15.30 -0.88 9.96
N ALA A 161 15.45 -2.19 9.72
CA ALA A 161 16.40 -2.70 8.72
C ALA A 161 16.00 -2.33 7.28
N ALA A 162 14.70 -2.09 7.02
CA ALA A 162 14.20 -1.67 5.72
C ALA A 162 14.21 -0.16 5.50
N ARG A 163 14.58 0.66 6.51
CA ARG A 163 14.52 2.13 6.44
C ARG A 163 15.29 2.70 5.25
N ASP A 164 16.54 2.33 5.11
CA ASP A 164 17.41 2.87 4.03
C ASP A 164 16.91 2.44 2.65
N ALA A 165 16.44 1.19 2.52
CA ALA A 165 15.83 0.67 1.31
C ALA A 165 14.54 1.44 0.95
N ALA A 166 13.68 1.70 1.93
CA ALA A 166 12.46 2.47 1.74
C ALA A 166 12.75 3.92 1.30
N VAL A 167 13.72 4.57 1.95
CA VAL A 167 14.17 5.94 1.59
C VAL A 167 14.74 5.97 0.17
N ALA A 168 15.56 5.00 -0.20
CA ALA A 168 16.14 4.92 -1.55
C ALA A 168 15.04 4.70 -2.63
N LEU A 169 14.08 3.82 -2.36
CA LEU A 169 12.92 3.60 -3.24
C LEU A 169 12.08 4.86 -3.40
N ALA A 170 11.75 5.55 -2.31
CA ALA A 170 10.97 6.79 -2.33
C ALA A 170 11.68 7.89 -3.14
N ARG A 171 12.98 8.08 -2.94
CA ARG A 171 13.80 9.01 -3.72
C ARG A 171 13.83 8.67 -5.20
N TYR A 172 13.95 7.39 -5.55
CA TYR A 172 13.95 6.94 -6.94
C TYR A 172 12.60 7.18 -7.63
N THR A 173 11.50 6.81 -6.99
CA THR A 173 10.17 6.93 -7.57
C THR A 173 9.67 8.38 -7.57
N GLY A 174 10.11 9.20 -6.63
CA GLY A 174 9.55 10.52 -6.32
C GLY A 174 8.19 10.42 -5.62
N GLY A 175 7.89 9.26 -5.04
CA GLY A 175 6.63 8.93 -4.37
C GLY A 175 6.84 8.58 -2.90
N ALA A 176 6.00 7.70 -2.35
CA ALA A 176 6.10 7.25 -0.97
C ALA A 176 6.28 5.73 -0.87
N VAL A 177 6.86 5.28 0.25
CA VAL A 177 7.00 3.86 0.59
C VAL A 177 6.37 3.61 1.95
N VAL A 178 5.60 2.51 2.04
CA VAL A 178 5.02 2.00 3.29
C VAL A 178 5.66 0.66 3.59
N VAL A 179 6.33 0.56 4.73
CA VAL A 179 6.86 -0.69 5.29
C VAL A 179 5.98 -1.11 6.44
N SER A 180 5.22 -2.20 6.26
CA SER A 180 4.34 -2.70 7.32
C SER A 180 5.08 -3.54 8.34
N GLY A 181 4.74 -3.35 9.62
CA GLY A 181 5.31 -4.08 10.76
C GLY A 181 4.51 -3.89 12.05
N GLU A 182 5.14 -4.10 13.19
CA GLU A 182 4.54 -3.80 14.50
C GLU A 182 4.38 -2.28 14.69
N VAL A 183 5.37 -1.53 14.23
CA VAL A 183 5.32 -0.09 13.99
C VAL A 183 5.56 0.10 12.51
N ASP A 184 4.62 0.69 11.79
CA ASP A 184 4.76 0.91 10.36
C ASP A 184 5.67 2.10 10.09
N LEU A 185 6.47 2.01 9.00
CA LEU A 185 7.30 3.10 8.53
C LEU A 185 6.77 3.62 7.19
N ILE A 186 6.64 4.94 7.07
CA ILE A 186 6.23 5.62 5.85
C ILE A 186 7.29 6.66 5.51
N THR A 187 7.71 6.76 4.24
CA THR A 187 8.67 7.78 3.83
C THR A 187 8.41 8.28 2.41
N ASP A 188 8.71 9.57 2.20
CA ASP A 188 8.80 10.21 0.87
C ASP A 188 10.26 10.40 0.40
N GLY A 189 11.22 9.84 1.16
CA GLY A 189 12.65 10.00 0.91
C GLY A 189 13.29 11.25 1.57
N THR A 190 12.48 12.11 2.18
CA THR A 190 12.94 13.30 2.95
C THR A 190 12.44 13.27 4.38
N THR A 191 11.23 12.77 4.58
CA THR A 191 10.56 12.58 5.87
C THR A 191 10.33 11.10 6.11
N VAL A 192 10.51 10.65 7.33
CA VAL A 192 10.09 9.34 7.81
C VAL A 192 9.02 9.55 8.86
N ALA A 193 7.91 8.82 8.73
CA ALA A 193 6.84 8.76 9.71
C ALA A 193 6.75 7.34 10.28
N LYS A 194 6.74 7.20 11.61
CA LYS A 194 6.48 5.95 12.31
C LYS A 194 5.06 5.96 12.84
N SER A 195 4.23 5.03 12.38
CA SER A 195 2.81 4.95 12.69
C SER A 195 2.54 3.78 13.63
N HIS A 196 1.90 4.06 14.77
CA HIS A 196 1.63 3.08 15.82
C HIS A 196 0.17 2.66 15.84
N GLY A 197 -0.10 1.44 16.31
CA GLY A 197 -1.45 0.89 16.44
C GLY A 197 -1.60 -0.47 15.79
N GLY A 198 -2.83 -0.81 15.43
CA GLY A 198 -3.12 -2.12 14.86
C GLY A 198 -3.28 -3.20 15.92
N SER A 199 -3.10 -4.45 15.51
CA SER A 199 -3.22 -5.62 16.38
C SER A 199 -2.45 -6.82 15.80
N PRO A 200 -1.89 -7.69 16.62
CA PRO A 200 -1.33 -8.96 16.18
C PRO A 200 -2.33 -9.86 15.41
N LEU A 201 -3.63 -9.68 15.62
CA LEU A 201 -4.67 -10.39 14.87
C LEU A 201 -4.72 -10.04 13.39
N MET A 202 -4.17 -8.88 12.98
CA MET A 202 -4.03 -8.51 11.57
C MET A 202 -3.17 -9.52 10.80
N SER A 203 -2.16 -10.11 11.43
CA SER A 203 -1.34 -11.18 10.83
C SER A 203 -2.05 -12.55 10.78
N LYS A 204 -3.20 -12.71 11.44
CA LYS A 204 -3.99 -13.96 11.47
C LYS A 204 -5.13 -13.96 10.46
N ILE A 205 -5.31 -12.89 9.71
CA ILE A 205 -6.28 -12.79 8.61
C ILE A 205 -5.52 -12.58 7.29
N THR A 206 -5.76 -13.47 6.32
CA THR A 206 -5.09 -13.35 5.03
C THR A 206 -5.58 -12.11 4.28
N GLY A 207 -4.65 -11.39 3.66
CA GLY A 207 -4.96 -10.23 2.81
C GLY A 207 -5.05 -8.90 3.54
N CYS A 208 -4.73 -8.81 4.83
CA CYS A 208 -4.70 -7.52 5.53
C CYS A 208 -3.73 -6.55 4.84
N GLY A 209 -2.51 -7.00 4.52
CA GLY A 209 -1.56 -6.18 3.75
C GLY A 209 -2.05 -5.84 2.35
N CYS A 210 -2.53 -6.82 1.58
CA CYS A 210 -3.05 -6.59 0.22
C CYS A 210 -4.22 -5.61 0.22
N SER A 211 -5.13 -5.69 1.20
CA SER A 211 -6.25 -4.76 1.29
C SER A 211 -5.80 -3.33 1.64
N GLN A 212 -4.73 -3.18 2.42
CA GLN A 212 -4.11 -1.88 2.65
C GLN A 212 -3.61 -1.24 1.34
N GLY A 213 -2.97 -2.03 0.45
CA GLY A 213 -2.54 -1.53 -0.87
C GLY A 213 -3.69 -0.95 -1.70
N GLY A 214 -4.85 -1.61 -1.68
CA GLY A 214 -6.08 -1.08 -2.30
C GLY A 214 -6.56 0.23 -1.67
N VAL A 215 -6.51 0.34 -0.34
CA VAL A 215 -6.89 1.55 0.40
C VAL A 215 -5.92 2.70 0.14
N LEU A 216 -4.62 2.42 0.03
CA LEU A 216 -3.62 3.42 -0.37
C LEU A 216 -3.94 4.01 -1.75
N ALA A 217 -4.40 3.19 -2.71
CA ALA A 217 -4.83 3.67 -4.02
C ALA A 217 -6.07 4.56 -3.93
N VAL A 218 -7.02 4.28 -3.03
CA VAL A 218 -8.16 5.17 -2.78
C VAL A 218 -7.69 6.54 -2.31
N TYR A 219 -6.84 6.62 -1.29
CA TYR A 219 -6.34 7.90 -0.78
C TYR A 219 -5.44 8.63 -1.79
N ALA A 220 -4.72 7.91 -2.64
CA ALA A 220 -3.93 8.50 -3.73
C ALA A 220 -4.79 9.23 -4.79
N CYS A 221 -6.10 9.02 -4.83
CA CYS A 221 -7.01 9.80 -5.67
C CYS A 221 -7.18 11.25 -5.19
N ALA A 222 -6.93 11.56 -3.91
CA ALA A 222 -7.25 12.87 -3.30
C ALA A 222 -6.04 13.56 -2.63
N ALA A 223 -4.89 12.89 -2.53
CA ALA A 223 -3.73 13.41 -1.81
C ALA A 223 -2.41 13.11 -2.53
N ASP A 224 -1.38 13.87 -2.18
CA ASP A 224 -0.01 13.53 -2.55
C ASP A 224 0.38 12.14 -1.99
N PRO A 225 1.41 11.48 -2.57
CA PRO A 225 1.75 10.10 -2.19
C PRO A 225 2.07 9.91 -0.71
N PHE A 226 2.74 10.87 -0.05
CA PHE A 226 3.10 10.76 1.36
C PHE A 226 1.86 10.89 2.25
N THR A 227 1.03 11.90 2.03
CA THR A 227 -0.23 12.07 2.75
C THR A 227 -1.16 10.85 2.55
N ALA A 228 -1.29 10.34 1.32
CA ALA A 228 -2.08 9.16 1.02
C ALA A 228 -1.56 7.91 1.76
N ALA A 229 -0.23 7.73 1.81
CA ALA A 229 0.41 6.65 2.53
C ALA A 229 0.16 6.74 4.04
N VAL A 230 0.23 7.93 4.62
CA VAL A 230 -0.12 8.16 6.04
C VAL A 230 -1.59 7.87 6.30
N CYS A 231 -2.52 8.36 5.47
CA CYS A 231 -3.96 8.08 5.60
C CYS A 231 -4.25 6.56 5.62
N GLY A 232 -3.73 5.83 4.60
CA GLY A 232 -3.99 4.39 4.46
C GLY A 232 -3.36 3.55 5.58
N THR A 233 -2.23 3.98 6.13
CA THR A 233 -1.60 3.30 7.27
C THR A 233 -2.33 3.64 8.57
N ALA A 234 -2.62 4.91 8.82
CA ALA A 234 -3.29 5.34 10.05
C ALA A 234 -4.70 4.76 10.19
N VAL A 235 -5.51 4.69 9.11
CA VAL A 235 -6.84 4.08 9.18
C VAL A 235 -6.78 2.59 9.51
N TYR A 236 -5.73 1.87 9.03
CA TYR A 236 -5.50 0.47 9.36
C TYR A 236 -5.13 0.30 10.83
N ASN A 237 -4.29 1.16 11.36
CA ASN A 237 -3.87 1.13 12.75
C ASN A 237 -5.03 1.45 13.70
N VAL A 238 -5.83 2.48 13.40
CA VAL A 238 -7.04 2.81 14.15
C VAL A 238 -8.04 1.66 14.11
N ALA A 239 -8.34 1.14 12.92
CA ALA A 239 -9.31 0.05 12.76
C ALA A 239 -8.84 -1.24 13.45
N GLY A 240 -7.56 -1.60 13.31
CA GLY A 240 -6.98 -2.78 13.96
C GLY A 240 -7.02 -2.72 15.48
N THR A 241 -6.69 -1.56 16.06
CA THR A 241 -6.75 -1.33 17.50
C THR A 241 -8.19 -1.44 18.01
N ARG A 242 -9.15 -0.81 17.34
CA ARG A 242 -10.58 -0.83 17.72
C ARG A 242 -11.20 -2.20 17.54
N ALA A 243 -10.91 -2.89 16.46
CA ALA A 243 -11.39 -4.25 16.23
C ALA A 243 -10.91 -5.24 17.29
N ALA A 244 -9.65 -5.14 17.73
CA ALA A 244 -9.09 -5.99 18.76
C ALA A 244 -9.72 -5.74 20.15
N ALA A 245 -10.29 -4.57 20.39
CA ALA A 245 -11.00 -4.29 21.62
C ALA A 245 -12.36 -5.02 21.76
N VAL A 246 -12.91 -5.50 20.61
CA VAL A 246 -14.23 -6.14 20.57
C VAL A 246 -14.22 -7.58 20.01
N ALA A 247 -13.08 -8.05 19.52
CA ALA A 247 -12.92 -9.37 18.93
C ALA A 247 -11.55 -9.98 19.27
N ASP A 248 -11.56 -11.24 19.71
CA ASP A 248 -10.39 -11.99 20.17
C ASP A 248 -10.00 -13.17 19.24
N ALA A 249 -10.73 -13.35 18.12
CA ALA A 249 -10.52 -14.44 17.17
C ALA A 249 -10.51 -13.93 15.71
N PRO A 250 -9.77 -14.59 14.80
CA PRO A 250 -9.53 -14.06 13.44
C PRO A 250 -10.78 -13.71 12.64
N ALA A 251 -11.83 -14.52 12.67
CA ALA A 251 -13.02 -14.29 11.86
C ALA A 251 -13.83 -13.08 12.36
N SER A 252 -14.11 -13.03 13.67
CA SER A 252 -14.79 -11.90 14.30
C SER A 252 -13.95 -10.61 14.18
N PHE A 253 -12.63 -10.73 14.34
CA PHE A 253 -11.73 -9.62 14.13
C PHE A 253 -11.81 -9.06 12.71
N LYS A 254 -11.80 -9.91 11.67
CA LYS A 254 -11.91 -9.46 10.28
C LYS A 254 -13.20 -8.67 10.03
N VAL A 255 -14.32 -9.15 10.58
CA VAL A 255 -15.61 -8.44 10.48
C VAL A 255 -15.53 -7.10 11.18
N ALA A 256 -15.11 -7.07 12.44
CA ALA A 256 -14.96 -5.85 13.21
C ALA A 256 -13.96 -4.86 12.55
N PHE A 257 -12.88 -5.38 11.95
CA PHE A 257 -11.87 -4.57 11.28
C PHE A 257 -12.46 -3.80 10.08
N ILE A 258 -13.25 -4.47 9.25
CA ILE A 258 -13.91 -3.81 8.10
C ILE A 258 -14.92 -2.77 8.60
N ASP A 259 -15.68 -3.09 9.66
CA ASP A 259 -16.59 -2.13 10.28
C ASP A 259 -15.87 -0.90 10.81
N GLU A 260 -14.69 -1.08 11.42
CA GLU A 260 -13.91 0.04 11.97
C GLU A 260 -13.19 0.85 10.87
N LEU A 261 -12.82 0.24 9.74
CA LEU A 261 -12.39 1.00 8.55
C LEU A 261 -13.47 1.98 8.09
N TYR A 262 -14.74 1.54 8.11
CA TYR A 262 -15.89 2.39 7.75
C TYR A 262 -16.17 3.46 8.79
N ARG A 263 -16.05 3.16 10.10
CA ARG A 263 -16.39 4.07 11.20
C ARG A 263 -15.31 5.12 11.49
N ALA A 264 -14.04 4.85 11.16
CA ALA A 264 -12.93 5.74 11.48
C ALA A 264 -13.13 7.12 10.85
N SER A 265 -13.33 8.16 11.65
CA SER A 265 -13.49 9.53 11.18
C SER A 265 -12.17 10.14 10.68
N ALA A 266 -12.22 11.25 9.96
CA ALA A 266 -11.02 11.98 9.55
C ALA A 266 -10.17 12.40 10.76
N GLN A 267 -10.80 12.80 11.85
CA GLN A 267 -10.14 13.14 13.11
C GLN A 267 -9.48 11.93 13.77
N ASP A 268 -10.13 10.77 13.75
CA ASP A 268 -9.53 9.53 14.30
C ASP A 268 -8.24 9.19 13.57
N ILE A 269 -8.27 9.25 12.22
CA ILE A 269 -7.14 8.94 11.35
C ILE A 269 -6.01 9.96 11.55
N ALA A 270 -6.34 11.26 11.56
CA ALA A 270 -5.37 12.34 11.76
C ALA A 270 -4.73 12.35 13.16
N ASN A 271 -5.43 11.83 14.17
CA ASN A 271 -4.94 11.74 15.54
C ASN A 271 -4.29 10.38 15.88
N ASN A 272 -4.15 9.48 14.89
CA ASN A 272 -3.36 8.27 15.12
C ASN A 272 -1.95 8.64 15.55
N GLN A 273 -1.38 7.87 16.49
CA GLN A 273 -0.03 8.13 16.99
C GLN A 273 0.99 8.04 15.86
N LEU A 274 1.67 9.17 15.61
CA LEU A 274 2.64 9.31 14.53
C LEU A 274 3.87 10.08 15.03
N GLU A 275 5.06 9.55 14.75
CA GLU A 275 6.34 10.20 15.00
C GLU A 275 6.97 10.61 13.66
N LEU A 276 7.44 11.85 13.54
CA LEU A 276 8.10 12.35 12.34
C LEU A 276 9.58 12.57 12.60
N GLU A 277 10.42 12.13 11.66
CA GLU A 277 11.87 12.34 11.67
C GLU A 277 12.41 12.62 10.26
N GLU A 278 13.64 13.11 10.14
CA GLU A 278 14.33 13.24 8.86
C GLU A 278 14.77 11.87 8.32
N ALA A 279 14.73 11.69 6.98
CA ALA A 279 15.10 10.47 6.28
C ALA A 279 16.62 10.28 6.15
#